data_975a8ad44befda18ed5b730704ed98ec
#
_entry.id   975a8ad44befda18ed5b730704ed98ec
#
_cell.length_a   1.000
_cell.length_b   1.000
_cell.length_c   1.000
_cell.angle_alpha   90.00
_cell.angle_beta   90.00
_cell.angle_gamma   90.00
#
_symmetry.space_group_name_H-M   'P 1'
#
loop_
_entity.id
_entity.type
_entity.pdbx_description
1 polymer ?
#
loop_
_entity_poly.entity_id
_entity_poly.type
_entity_poly.pdbx_seq_one_letter_code
_entity_poly.pdbx_strand_id
1 'polypeptide(L)'
;MGLFRVLASLLVLHLLRGSNASLVQLKDNGYEDLIIAIDPSVPEDENITEQIKDMVTTASAYLFNATEKRFFFKNVSILIPETWEESPEYRRPKYESYKHADVIVAPPVVQGRDDPYTKQFTDCGEKAEYIHFTPDVVLGKKQDEYGPPGRLLVHEWGHLRWGVFDEYNEEKPFYRSQLNKIEATRCSLGISGINSVYKCQGGSCVTRSCRLNSTTKLYEKDCQFYPDKVQTEKASIMFMQSIDSVVEFCNEENHNKEAPSLQNLKCNYRSTWEVIRESEDFKNTTPMETPPPPPTFSLLRISKRIVCLVLDKSGSMSLDNRLIRMNQAATLFLLQIVENGSWVGMVHFDSTAVIKSELIQIRDDSERDTLMKNLP
;
A
#
# COMPACT_ATOMS: atom_id res chain seq x y z
N MET A 1 -35.39 21.17 -12.66
CA MET A 1 -35.41 20.07 -11.67
C MET A 1 -34.52 18.87 -12.02
N GLY A 2 -34.18 18.62 -13.28
CA GLY A 2 -33.30 17.51 -13.68
C GLY A 2 -31.82 17.68 -13.29
N LEU A 3 -31.27 18.87 -13.49
CA LEU A 3 -29.84 19.14 -13.26
C LEU A 3 -29.42 19.03 -11.77
N PHE A 4 -30.31 19.45 -10.86
CA PHE A 4 -30.08 19.34 -9.40
C PHE A 4 -30.10 17.88 -8.91
N ARG A 5 -30.90 17.01 -9.53
CA ARG A 5 -30.94 15.57 -9.19
C ARG A 5 -29.70 14.85 -9.70
N VAL A 6 -29.18 15.19 -10.86
CA VAL A 6 -27.95 14.61 -11.41
C VAL A 6 -26.72 15.06 -10.61
N LEU A 7 -26.65 16.34 -10.23
CA LEU A 7 -25.58 16.85 -9.35
C LEU A 7 -25.62 16.24 -7.95
N ALA A 8 -26.81 16.08 -7.37
CA ALA A 8 -26.97 15.41 -6.07
C ALA A 8 -26.61 13.92 -6.14
N SER A 9 -26.97 13.22 -7.23
CA SER A 9 -26.57 11.82 -7.44
C SER A 9 -25.07 11.65 -7.67
N LEU A 10 -24.42 12.57 -8.37
CA LEU A 10 -22.97 12.59 -8.55
C LEU A 10 -22.23 12.91 -7.24
N LEU A 11 -22.78 13.81 -6.42
CA LEU A 11 -22.22 14.11 -5.10
C LEU A 11 -22.37 12.93 -4.13
N VAL A 12 -23.52 12.24 -4.18
CA VAL A 12 -23.76 11.02 -3.37
C VAL A 12 -22.88 9.86 -3.86
N LEU A 13 -22.65 9.72 -5.17
CA LEU A 13 -21.68 8.72 -5.70
C LEU A 13 -20.23 9.05 -5.31
N HIS A 14 -19.85 10.32 -5.22
CA HIS A 14 -18.55 10.73 -4.69
C HIS A 14 -18.41 10.50 -3.18
N LEU A 15 -19.49 10.69 -2.43
CA LEU A 15 -19.55 10.42 -0.99
C LEU A 15 -19.64 8.91 -0.66
N LEU A 16 -20.15 8.09 -1.60
CA LEU A 16 -20.22 6.62 -1.48
C LEU A 16 -18.95 5.90 -1.99
N ARG A 17 -18.04 6.58 -2.68
CA ARG A 17 -16.64 6.16 -2.75
C ARG A 17 -16.06 6.41 -1.36
N GLY A 18 -16.29 5.46 -0.46
CA GLY A 18 -15.54 5.37 0.79
C GLY A 18 -14.07 5.29 0.40
N SER A 19 -13.43 6.45 0.32
CA SER A 19 -12.00 6.53 0.14
C SER A 19 -11.39 5.81 1.32
N ASN A 20 -10.70 4.70 1.07
CA ASN A 20 -9.68 4.20 1.97
C ASN A 20 -8.57 5.25 1.95
N ALA A 21 -8.81 6.39 2.59
CA ALA A 21 -7.85 7.47 2.61
C ALA A 21 -6.71 7.02 3.51
N SER A 22 -5.53 6.83 2.94
CA SER A 22 -4.29 6.69 3.69
C SER A 22 -4.21 7.77 4.77
N LEU A 23 -3.82 7.38 5.98
CA LEU A 23 -3.64 8.29 7.12
C LEU A 23 -2.27 8.96 7.11
N VAL A 24 -1.39 8.57 6.18
CA VAL A 24 -0.01 9.08 6.08
C VAL A 24 0.02 10.58 5.89
N GLN A 25 0.68 11.26 6.82
CA GLN A 25 0.94 12.68 6.80
C GLN A 25 2.43 12.97 6.61
N LEU A 26 2.73 14.04 5.90
CA LEU A 26 4.10 14.54 5.79
C LEU A 26 4.28 15.68 6.79
N LYS A 27 5.20 15.50 7.74
CA LYS A 27 5.49 16.50 8.77
C LYS A 27 7.00 16.57 9.00
N ASP A 28 7.55 17.77 8.90
CA ASP A 28 8.99 18.00 9.07
C ASP A 28 9.82 17.03 8.20
N ASN A 29 9.49 16.93 6.91
CA ASN A 29 10.12 16.03 5.93
C ASN A 29 9.91 14.53 6.17
N GLY A 30 9.32 14.11 7.28
CA GLY A 30 9.07 12.71 7.63
C GLY A 30 7.63 12.28 7.37
N TYR A 31 7.44 11.08 6.81
CA TYR A 31 6.14 10.43 6.71
C TYR A 31 5.77 9.82 8.06
N GLU A 32 4.70 10.33 8.67
CA GLU A 32 4.09 9.82 9.89
C GLU A 32 2.82 9.02 9.57
N ASP A 33 2.39 8.18 10.52
CA ASP A 33 1.15 7.39 10.46
C ASP A 33 1.11 6.37 9.31
N LEU A 34 2.29 5.90 8.83
CA LEU A 34 2.36 4.78 7.89
C LEU A 34 1.88 3.50 8.58
N ILE A 35 0.91 2.81 7.98
CA ILE A 35 0.34 1.57 8.49
C ILE A 35 0.74 0.40 7.62
N ILE A 36 1.42 -0.58 8.19
CA ILE A 36 1.74 -1.86 7.57
C ILE A 36 0.93 -2.95 8.27
N ALA A 37 0.02 -3.60 7.57
CA ALA A 37 -0.84 -4.63 8.14
C ALA A 37 -0.41 -6.03 7.68
N ILE A 38 -0.30 -6.95 8.64
CA ILE A 38 -0.12 -8.38 8.35
C ILE A 38 -1.51 -9.01 8.25
N ASP A 39 -1.76 -9.74 7.15
CA ASP A 39 -3.04 -10.39 6.91
C ASP A 39 -3.26 -11.56 7.90
N PRO A 40 -4.49 -11.77 8.42
CA PRO A 40 -4.79 -12.85 9.33
C PRO A 40 -4.50 -14.27 8.82
N SER A 41 -4.37 -14.45 7.52
CA SER A 41 -4.00 -15.73 6.89
C SER A 41 -2.50 -16.01 6.92
N VAL A 42 -1.66 -15.00 7.25
CA VAL A 42 -0.21 -15.19 7.41
C VAL A 42 0.05 -15.91 8.72
N PRO A 43 0.73 -17.07 8.70
CA PRO A 43 1.13 -17.77 9.92
C PRO A 43 2.01 -16.88 10.80
N GLU A 44 1.93 -17.10 12.11
CA GLU A 44 2.77 -16.40 13.06
C GLU A 44 4.26 -16.69 12.82
N ASP A 45 5.03 -15.62 12.64
CA ASP A 45 6.47 -15.67 12.47
C ASP A 45 7.07 -14.35 12.98
N GLU A 46 7.78 -14.39 14.10
CA GLU A 46 8.42 -13.22 14.71
C GLU A 46 9.41 -12.53 13.76
N ASN A 47 10.03 -13.29 12.84
CA ASN A 47 10.97 -12.72 11.88
C ASN A 47 10.28 -11.75 10.93
N ILE A 48 8.99 -11.93 10.60
CA ILE A 48 8.27 -11.02 9.70
C ILE A 48 8.26 -9.61 10.26
N THR A 49 8.00 -9.43 11.56
CA THR A 49 7.96 -8.10 12.17
C THR A 49 9.33 -7.43 12.17
N GLU A 50 10.39 -8.16 12.44
CA GLU A 50 11.76 -7.65 12.39
C GLU A 50 12.18 -7.32 10.95
N GLN A 51 11.83 -8.17 9.98
CA GLN A 51 12.13 -7.90 8.58
C GLN A 51 11.32 -6.71 8.03
N ILE A 52 10.08 -6.47 8.49
CA ILE A 52 9.34 -5.25 8.18
C ILE A 52 10.08 -4.02 8.72
N LYS A 53 10.59 -4.06 9.96
CA LYS A 53 11.35 -2.96 10.53
C LYS A 53 12.64 -2.68 9.75
N ASP A 54 13.37 -3.73 9.37
CA ASP A 54 14.58 -3.61 8.55
C ASP A 54 14.27 -3.06 7.16
N MET A 55 13.24 -3.59 6.50
CA MET A 55 12.75 -3.12 5.20
C MET A 55 12.44 -1.62 5.22
N VAL A 56 11.70 -1.16 6.22
CA VAL A 56 11.34 0.27 6.33
C VAL A 56 12.56 1.13 6.67
N THR A 57 13.46 0.64 7.51
CA THR A 57 14.68 1.37 7.89
C THR A 57 15.60 1.57 6.69
N THR A 58 15.82 0.52 5.92
CA THR A 58 16.63 0.59 4.69
C THR A 58 15.93 1.41 3.60
N ALA A 59 14.60 1.27 3.46
CA ALA A 59 13.79 2.08 2.57
C ALA A 59 13.85 3.57 2.92
N SER A 60 13.83 3.92 4.21
CA SER A 60 13.90 5.30 4.68
C SER A 60 15.20 5.99 4.24
N ALA A 61 16.33 5.31 4.39
CA ALA A 61 17.62 5.80 3.94
C ALA A 61 17.70 5.93 2.41
N TYR A 62 17.16 4.94 1.70
CA TYR A 62 17.12 4.94 0.24
C TYR A 62 16.21 6.05 -0.31
N LEU A 63 15.02 6.22 0.25
CA LEU A 63 14.07 7.28 -0.07
C LEU A 63 14.68 8.67 0.15
N PHE A 64 15.37 8.86 1.27
CA PHE A 64 16.03 10.11 1.60
C PHE A 64 17.06 10.52 0.53
N ASN A 65 17.87 9.57 0.08
CA ASN A 65 18.83 9.80 -0.98
C ASN A 65 18.13 10.06 -2.33
N ALA A 66 17.13 9.25 -2.68
CA ALA A 66 16.41 9.34 -3.94
C ALA A 66 15.59 10.62 -4.11
N THR A 67 15.26 11.29 -3.00
CA THR A 67 14.48 12.53 -2.98
C THR A 67 15.32 13.76 -2.64
N GLU A 68 16.60 13.72 -2.96
CA GLU A 68 17.53 14.83 -2.73
C GLU A 68 17.50 15.32 -1.27
N LYS A 69 17.58 14.39 -0.33
CA LYS A 69 17.58 14.62 1.12
C LYS A 69 16.28 15.24 1.67
N ARG A 70 15.13 14.90 1.09
CA ARG A 70 13.85 15.48 1.54
C ARG A 70 13.02 14.52 2.38
N PHE A 71 12.74 13.30 1.90
CA PHE A 71 11.72 12.45 2.49
C PHE A 71 12.29 11.21 3.17
N PHE A 72 11.68 10.84 4.28
CA PHE A 72 12.03 9.64 5.04
C PHE A 72 10.79 9.11 5.77
N PHE A 73 10.81 7.85 6.19
CA PHE A 73 9.77 7.28 7.04
C PHE A 73 10.10 7.58 8.51
N LYS A 74 9.13 8.15 9.24
CA LYS A 74 9.33 8.64 10.61
C LYS A 74 8.66 7.75 11.65
N ASN A 75 7.34 7.55 11.53
CA ASN A 75 6.57 6.73 12.45
C ASN A 75 5.79 5.66 11.67
N VAL A 76 5.93 4.41 12.07
CA VAL A 76 5.30 3.26 11.40
C VAL A 76 4.57 2.40 12.42
N SER A 77 3.31 2.11 12.13
CA SER A 77 2.48 1.18 12.89
C SER A 77 2.40 -0.15 12.15
N ILE A 78 2.79 -1.24 12.81
CA ILE A 78 2.67 -2.60 12.29
C ILE A 78 1.45 -3.23 12.95
N LEU A 79 0.41 -3.55 12.16
CA LEU A 79 -0.78 -4.24 12.64
C LEU A 79 -0.54 -5.74 12.63
N ILE A 80 -0.53 -6.30 13.83
CA ILE A 80 -0.42 -7.73 14.09
C ILE A 80 -1.81 -8.36 14.01
N PRO A 81 -2.01 -9.46 13.28
CA PRO A 81 -3.30 -10.10 13.16
C PRO A 81 -3.76 -10.73 14.47
N GLU A 82 -5.07 -10.82 14.65
CA GLU A 82 -5.67 -11.44 15.85
C GLU A 82 -5.39 -12.94 15.97
N THR A 83 -4.96 -13.57 14.88
CA THR A 83 -4.60 -15.00 14.83
C THR A 83 -3.26 -15.32 15.49
N TRP A 84 -2.43 -14.30 15.70
CA TRP A 84 -1.14 -14.47 16.39
C TRP A 84 -1.31 -14.42 17.90
N GLU A 85 -0.39 -15.02 18.65
CA GLU A 85 -0.41 -14.99 20.11
C GLU A 85 -0.27 -13.56 20.67
N GLU A 86 -0.80 -13.32 21.88
CA GLU A 86 -0.67 -12.04 22.55
C GLU A 86 0.75 -11.86 23.10
N SER A 87 1.29 -10.67 22.89
CA SER A 87 2.57 -10.25 23.47
C SER A 87 2.40 -8.99 24.31
N PRO A 88 3.14 -8.84 25.44
CA PRO A 88 3.15 -7.62 26.23
C PRO A 88 3.59 -6.38 25.47
N GLU A 89 4.29 -6.54 24.36
CA GLU A 89 4.77 -5.45 23.50
C GLU A 89 3.66 -4.86 22.62
N TYR A 90 2.58 -5.61 22.41
CA TYR A 90 1.50 -5.19 21.53
C TYR A 90 0.61 -4.16 22.23
N ARG A 91 0.40 -3.05 21.54
CA ARG A 91 -0.51 -1.98 21.98
C ARG A 91 -1.84 -2.09 21.25
N ARG A 92 -2.89 -1.51 21.83
CA ARG A 92 -4.17 -1.37 21.13
C ARG A 92 -4.09 -0.29 20.07
N PRO A 93 -4.55 -0.55 18.83
CA PRO A 93 -4.75 0.47 17.82
C PRO A 93 -5.79 1.49 18.31
N LYS A 94 -5.66 2.74 17.91
CA LYS A 94 -6.64 3.81 18.20
C LYS A 94 -7.58 4.04 17.02
N TYR A 95 -7.00 4.27 15.86
CA TYR A 95 -7.66 4.52 14.58
C TYR A 95 -7.03 3.69 13.45
N GLU A 96 -5.90 3.06 13.73
CA GLU A 96 -5.22 2.20 12.79
C GLU A 96 -6.06 0.93 12.56
N SER A 97 -6.25 0.58 11.31
CA SER A 97 -7.01 -0.63 10.95
C SER A 97 -6.51 -1.21 9.64
N TYR A 98 -6.81 -2.48 9.40
CA TYR A 98 -6.47 -3.17 8.15
C TYR A 98 -6.99 -2.42 6.91
N LYS A 99 -8.17 -1.80 7.03
CA LYS A 99 -8.80 -1.02 5.95
C LYS A 99 -8.00 0.24 5.57
N HIS A 100 -7.25 0.79 6.50
CA HIS A 100 -6.44 2.00 6.31
C HIS A 100 -4.96 1.69 6.12
N ALA A 101 -4.62 0.40 5.93
CA ALA A 101 -3.23 0.01 5.72
C ALA A 101 -2.70 0.53 4.37
N ASP A 102 -1.54 1.14 4.42
CA ASP A 102 -0.80 1.60 3.24
C ASP A 102 -0.02 0.47 2.60
N VAL A 103 0.43 -0.47 3.42
CA VAL A 103 1.14 -1.69 3.01
C VAL A 103 0.44 -2.90 3.62
N ILE A 104 0.15 -3.89 2.80
CA ILE A 104 -0.46 -5.16 3.22
C ILE A 104 0.53 -6.29 2.97
N VAL A 105 0.88 -7.01 4.03
CA VAL A 105 1.68 -8.25 3.94
C VAL A 105 0.72 -9.42 3.97
N ALA A 106 0.49 -10.06 2.81
CA ALA A 106 -0.47 -11.13 2.63
C ALA A 106 0.04 -12.19 1.65
N PRO A 107 -0.51 -13.42 1.66
CA PRO A 107 -0.18 -14.42 0.66
C PRO A 107 -0.40 -13.91 -0.77
N PRO A 108 0.30 -14.49 -1.77
CA PRO A 108 0.13 -14.08 -3.16
C PRO A 108 -1.31 -14.30 -3.65
N VAL A 109 -1.85 -13.33 -4.36
CA VAL A 109 -3.21 -13.40 -4.93
C VAL A 109 -3.33 -14.54 -5.94
N VAL A 110 -2.26 -14.79 -6.71
CA VAL A 110 -2.13 -15.92 -7.62
C VAL A 110 -1.03 -16.82 -7.10
N GLN A 111 -1.36 -18.08 -6.84
CA GLN A 111 -0.39 -19.04 -6.31
C GLN A 111 0.88 -19.12 -7.18
N GLY A 112 2.04 -18.95 -6.55
CA GLY A 112 3.35 -18.97 -7.21
C GLY A 112 3.77 -17.65 -7.86
N ARG A 113 3.01 -16.56 -7.67
CA ARG A 113 3.37 -15.21 -8.08
C ARG A 113 3.55 -14.33 -6.85
N ASP A 114 4.80 -14.06 -6.50
CA ASP A 114 5.17 -13.24 -5.35
C ASP A 114 5.45 -11.78 -5.75
N ASP A 115 5.06 -11.38 -6.97
CA ASP A 115 5.33 -10.04 -7.48
C ASP A 115 4.77 -8.97 -6.51
N PRO A 116 5.58 -8.08 -5.97
CA PRO A 116 5.08 -6.90 -5.26
C PRO A 116 4.27 -6.03 -6.22
N TYR A 117 3.24 -5.37 -5.71
CA TYR A 117 2.47 -4.44 -6.53
C TYR A 117 1.78 -3.37 -5.69
N THR A 118 1.55 -2.22 -6.30
CA THR A 118 0.66 -1.19 -5.77
C THR A 118 -0.68 -1.24 -6.49
N LYS A 119 -1.76 -1.27 -5.73
CA LYS A 119 -3.11 -1.19 -6.28
C LYS A 119 -3.39 0.25 -6.73
N GLN A 120 -3.08 0.52 -8.00
CA GLN A 120 -3.15 1.84 -8.61
C GLN A 120 -4.17 1.86 -9.74
N PHE A 121 -5.29 2.58 -9.54
CA PHE A 121 -6.33 2.83 -10.55
C PHE A 121 -6.49 4.32 -10.84
N THR A 122 -5.66 5.13 -10.24
CA THR A 122 -5.71 6.59 -10.30
C THR A 122 -4.91 7.13 -11.49
N ASP A 123 -5.14 8.40 -11.80
CA ASP A 123 -4.39 9.10 -12.83
C ASP A 123 -2.99 9.49 -12.35
N CYS A 124 -2.15 9.92 -13.29
CA CYS A 124 -0.81 10.36 -13.02
C CYS A 124 -0.76 11.53 -12.01
N GLY A 125 0.04 11.38 -10.97
CA GLY A 125 0.15 12.35 -9.90
C GLY A 125 -0.84 12.16 -8.75
N GLU A 126 -1.72 11.15 -8.84
CA GLU A 126 -2.70 10.84 -7.81
C GLU A 126 -2.30 9.63 -6.97
N LYS A 127 -2.58 9.69 -5.67
CA LYS A 127 -2.28 8.60 -4.73
C LYS A 127 -3.03 7.32 -5.10
N ALA A 128 -2.34 6.19 -4.98
CA ALA A 128 -2.94 4.87 -5.12
C ALA A 128 -3.59 4.37 -3.82
N GLU A 129 -4.07 3.12 -3.79
CA GLU A 129 -4.82 2.59 -2.65
C GLU A 129 -3.92 1.97 -1.58
N TYR A 130 -3.11 0.97 -1.94
CA TYR A 130 -2.18 0.28 -1.03
C TYR A 130 -1.10 -0.49 -1.80
N ILE A 131 -0.02 -0.84 -1.11
CA ILE A 131 1.05 -1.71 -1.58
C ILE A 131 0.81 -3.13 -1.05
N HIS A 132 0.99 -4.14 -1.88
CA HIS A 132 0.95 -5.54 -1.50
C HIS A 132 2.35 -6.18 -1.55
N PHE A 133 2.75 -6.80 -0.45
CA PHE A 133 3.93 -7.65 -0.36
C PHE A 133 3.55 -9.05 0.08
N THR A 134 4.24 -10.07 -0.44
CA THR A 134 4.12 -11.41 0.13
C THR A 134 5.08 -11.59 1.30
N PRO A 135 4.79 -12.51 2.26
CA PRO A 135 5.70 -12.82 3.34
C PRO A 135 7.10 -13.20 2.86
N ASP A 136 7.21 -13.94 1.76
CA ASP A 136 8.50 -14.39 1.22
C ASP A 136 9.34 -13.22 0.66
N VAL A 137 8.70 -12.19 0.11
CA VAL A 137 9.38 -10.95 -0.28
C VAL A 137 9.87 -10.19 0.94
N VAL A 138 9.02 -10.01 1.95
CA VAL A 138 9.40 -9.33 3.21
C VAL A 138 10.54 -10.05 3.91
N LEU A 139 10.52 -11.37 3.96
CA LEU A 139 11.58 -12.21 4.54
C LEU A 139 12.88 -12.26 3.71
N GLY A 140 12.95 -11.55 2.58
CA GLY A 140 14.12 -11.49 1.71
C GLY A 140 14.38 -12.76 0.89
N LYS A 141 13.47 -13.75 0.90
CA LYS A 141 13.63 -15.02 0.15
C LYS A 141 13.55 -14.83 -1.36
N LYS A 142 13.04 -13.66 -1.81
CA LYS A 142 12.86 -13.29 -3.21
C LYS A 142 13.81 -12.18 -3.67
N GLN A 143 14.86 -11.91 -2.90
CA GLN A 143 15.78 -10.81 -3.17
C GLN A 143 16.56 -10.99 -4.49
N ASP A 144 16.87 -12.22 -4.89
CA ASP A 144 17.52 -12.48 -6.18
C ASP A 144 16.61 -12.17 -7.37
N GLU A 145 15.30 -12.24 -7.18
CA GLU A 145 14.28 -12.05 -8.21
C GLU A 145 13.84 -10.58 -8.32
N TYR A 146 13.51 -9.95 -7.18
CA TYR A 146 12.94 -8.59 -7.15
C TYR A 146 13.89 -7.53 -6.57
N GLY A 147 15.00 -7.92 -5.98
CA GLY A 147 15.94 -7.02 -5.28
C GLY A 147 15.63 -6.86 -3.79
N PRO A 148 16.41 -6.01 -3.10
CA PRO A 148 16.28 -5.78 -1.66
C PRO A 148 14.89 -5.21 -1.29
N PRO A 149 14.21 -5.74 -0.24
CA PRO A 149 12.87 -5.31 0.14
C PRO A 149 12.72 -3.80 0.40
N GLY A 150 13.73 -3.16 0.98
CA GLY A 150 13.72 -1.72 1.22
C GLY A 150 13.71 -0.88 -0.07
N ARG A 151 14.40 -1.33 -1.12
CA ARG A 151 14.38 -0.67 -2.43
C ARG A 151 13.06 -0.89 -3.15
N LEU A 152 12.49 -2.10 -3.03
CA LEU A 152 11.14 -2.41 -3.50
C LEU A 152 10.09 -1.52 -2.84
N LEU A 153 10.18 -1.32 -1.53
CA LEU A 153 9.23 -0.43 -0.83
C LEU A 153 9.28 1.00 -1.39
N VAL A 154 10.45 1.52 -1.76
CA VAL A 154 10.54 2.86 -2.36
C VAL A 154 10.00 2.90 -3.78
N HIS A 155 10.21 1.85 -4.58
CA HIS A 155 9.59 1.70 -5.90
C HIS A 155 8.06 1.74 -5.79
N GLU A 156 7.49 0.86 -4.96
CA GLU A 156 6.04 0.80 -4.75
C GLU A 156 5.48 2.08 -4.09
N TRP A 157 6.28 2.74 -3.24
CA TRP A 157 5.94 4.04 -2.67
C TRP A 157 5.81 5.13 -3.73
N GLY A 158 6.61 5.07 -4.80
CA GLY A 158 6.47 5.94 -5.96
C GLY A 158 5.07 5.86 -6.56
N HIS A 159 4.56 4.65 -6.77
CA HIS A 159 3.18 4.42 -7.22
C HIS A 159 2.16 4.90 -6.20
N LEU A 160 2.31 4.48 -4.93
CA LEU A 160 1.33 4.75 -3.87
C LEU A 160 1.20 6.24 -3.59
N ARG A 161 2.32 6.92 -3.37
CA ARG A 161 2.32 8.29 -2.84
C ARG A 161 2.23 9.37 -3.90
N TRP A 162 2.90 9.17 -5.03
CA TRP A 162 3.05 10.18 -6.05
C TRP A 162 2.38 9.83 -7.37
N GLY A 163 1.77 8.65 -7.49
CA GLY A 163 1.06 8.24 -8.69
C GLY A 163 1.92 8.22 -9.94
N VAL A 164 3.21 7.91 -9.80
CA VAL A 164 4.09 7.63 -10.94
C VAL A 164 3.91 6.19 -11.41
N PHE A 165 4.34 5.88 -12.61
CA PHE A 165 4.18 4.57 -13.23
C PHE A 165 5.54 3.97 -13.59
N ASP A 166 5.51 2.65 -13.91
CA ASP A 166 6.69 1.94 -14.37
C ASP A 166 7.29 2.55 -15.62
N GLU A 167 8.61 2.58 -15.66
CA GLU A 167 9.38 3.01 -16.81
C GLU A 167 9.79 1.84 -17.70
N TYR A 168 9.06 0.72 -17.62
CA TYR A 168 9.07 -0.40 -18.55
C TYR A 168 7.65 -0.66 -19.09
N ASN A 169 7.51 -1.65 -19.97
CA ASN A 169 6.21 -2.07 -20.46
C ASN A 169 6.29 -3.54 -20.91
N GLU A 170 5.61 -4.43 -20.21
CA GLU A 170 5.61 -5.87 -20.50
C GLU A 170 4.96 -6.21 -21.84
N GLU A 171 3.96 -5.43 -22.28
CA GLU A 171 3.31 -5.62 -23.57
C GLU A 171 4.15 -5.10 -24.74
N LYS A 172 4.99 -4.08 -24.48
CA LYS A 172 5.87 -3.44 -25.45
C LYS A 172 7.30 -3.35 -24.92
N PRO A 173 7.98 -4.48 -24.66
CA PRO A 173 9.30 -4.49 -24.06
C PRO A 173 10.38 -3.89 -24.95
N PHE A 174 10.12 -3.77 -26.26
CA PHE A 174 11.02 -3.17 -27.23
C PHE A 174 10.26 -2.22 -28.16
N TYR A 175 10.95 -1.20 -28.61
CA TYR A 175 10.44 -0.23 -29.57
C TYR A 175 11.52 0.15 -30.60
N ARG A 176 11.12 0.82 -31.66
CA ARG A 176 12.05 1.39 -32.64
C ARG A 176 12.22 2.88 -32.38
N SER A 177 13.45 3.27 -32.05
CA SER A 177 13.79 4.67 -31.79
C SER A 177 13.80 5.52 -33.08
N GLN A 178 13.82 6.83 -32.94
CA GLN A 178 13.97 7.78 -34.08
C GLN A 178 15.27 7.54 -34.85
N LEU A 179 16.30 7.02 -34.20
CA LEU A 179 17.54 6.60 -34.87
C LEU A 179 17.43 5.26 -35.58
N ASN A 180 16.21 4.71 -35.70
CA ASN A 180 15.93 3.44 -36.37
C ASN A 180 16.60 2.22 -35.71
N LYS A 181 16.95 2.29 -34.42
CA LYS A 181 17.46 1.18 -33.61
C LYS A 181 16.36 0.53 -32.80
N ILE A 182 16.50 -0.75 -32.50
CA ILE A 182 15.63 -1.44 -31.56
C ILE A 182 16.19 -1.21 -30.17
N GLU A 183 15.41 -0.54 -29.33
CA GLU A 183 15.74 -0.24 -27.94
C GLU A 183 14.77 -0.96 -27.01
N ALA A 184 15.24 -1.35 -25.82
CA ALA A 184 14.37 -1.84 -24.76
C ALA A 184 13.59 -0.66 -24.16
N THR A 185 12.33 -0.91 -23.81
CA THR A 185 11.49 0.06 -23.10
C THR A 185 12.00 0.23 -21.68
N ARG A 186 12.75 1.27 -21.44
CA ARG A 186 13.37 1.60 -20.13
C ARG A 186 13.66 3.09 -19.99
N CYS A 187 13.81 3.53 -18.78
CA CYS A 187 14.47 4.75 -18.36
C CYS A 187 15.53 4.42 -17.27
N SER A 188 16.79 4.88 -17.33
CA SER A 188 17.36 5.64 -18.43
C SER A 188 17.85 4.72 -19.56
N LEU A 189 18.11 5.31 -20.73
CA LEU A 189 18.78 4.58 -21.82
C LEU A 189 20.20 4.16 -21.45
N GLY A 190 20.82 4.80 -20.47
CA GLY A 190 22.16 4.50 -19.97
C GLY A 190 22.30 3.16 -19.29
N ILE A 191 21.19 2.55 -18.83
CA ILE A 191 21.23 1.20 -18.25
C ILE A 191 21.72 0.21 -19.29
N SER A 192 22.89 -0.36 -19.06
CA SER A 192 23.49 -1.40 -19.91
C SER A 192 22.90 -2.77 -19.65
N GLY A 193 22.95 -3.65 -20.64
CA GLY A 193 22.41 -4.99 -20.56
C GLY A 193 22.38 -5.70 -21.89
N ILE A 194 21.81 -6.91 -21.91
CA ILE A 194 21.71 -7.76 -23.09
C ILE A 194 20.26 -8.12 -23.43
N ASN A 195 19.96 -8.21 -24.71
CA ASN A 195 18.68 -8.72 -25.20
C ASN A 195 18.77 -10.22 -25.42
N SER A 196 18.06 -11.01 -24.65
CA SER A 196 18.17 -12.46 -24.66
C SER A 196 16.81 -13.15 -24.47
N VAL A 197 16.71 -14.35 -24.99
CA VAL A 197 15.61 -15.28 -24.68
C VAL A 197 16.13 -16.29 -23.68
N TYR A 198 15.45 -16.40 -22.54
CA TYR A 198 15.68 -17.42 -21.53
C TYR A 198 14.46 -18.34 -21.49
N LYS A 199 14.63 -19.59 -21.80
CA LYS A 199 13.57 -20.60 -21.78
C LYS A 199 14.00 -21.85 -21.07
N CYS A 200 13.17 -22.29 -20.13
CA CYS A 200 13.32 -23.60 -19.47
C CYS A 200 12.26 -24.56 -20.02
N GLN A 201 12.69 -25.74 -20.47
CA GLN A 201 11.80 -26.79 -20.94
C GLN A 201 12.33 -28.15 -20.50
N GLY A 202 11.53 -28.97 -19.81
CA GLY A 202 11.92 -30.30 -19.35
C GLY A 202 13.12 -30.35 -18.43
N GLY A 203 13.30 -29.33 -17.55
CA GLY A 203 14.43 -29.24 -16.61
C GLY A 203 15.73 -28.70 -17.23
N SER A 204 15.74 -28.38 -18.53
CA SER A 204 16.88 -27.75 -19.21
C SER A 204 16.53 -26.32 -19.58
N CYS A 205 17.43 -25.36 -19.25
CA CYS A 205 17.27 -23.95 -19.57
C CYS A 205 18.24 -23.54 -20.68
N VAL A 206 17.74 -22.81 -21.66
CA VAL A 206 18.54 -22.31 -22.80
C VAL A 206 18.50 -20.80 -22.83
N THR A 207 19.67 -20.19 -22.91
CA THR A 207 19.85 -18.76 -23.13
C THR A 207 20.39 -18.54 -24.54
N ARG A 208 19.76 -17.67 -25.30
CA ARG A 208 20.22 -17.29 -26.64
C ARG A 208 19.89 -15.84 -26.96
N SER A 209 20.64 -15.27 -27.89
CA SER A 209 20.33 -13.94 -28.43
C SER A 209 18.95 -13.90 -29.07
N CYS A 210 18.29 -12.75 -28.97
CA CYS A 210 17.00 -12.49 -29.57
C CYS A 210 17.04 -12.50 -31.10
N ARG A 211 15.98 -13.01 -31.70
CA ARG A 211 15.82 -13.01 -33.16
C ARG A 211 14.86 -11.91 -33.59
N LEU A 212 15.10 -11.35 -34.77
CA LEU A 212 14.19 -10.38 -35.38
C LEU A 212 12.95 -11.07 -35.94
N ASN A 213 11.79 -10.53 -35.60
CA ASN A 213 10.53 -10.89 -36.22
C ASN A 213 10.42 -10.14 -37.55
N SER A 214 10.27 -10.90 -38.68
CA SER A 214 10.23 -10.35 -40.03
C SER A 214 9.02 -9.43 -40.29
N THR A 215 7.92 -9.65 -39.55
CA THR A 215 6.67 -8.88 -39.67
C THR A 215 6.71 -7.59 -38.88
N THR A 216 7.02 -7.68 -37.58
CA THR A 216 7.01 -6.52 -36.69
C THR A 216 8.27 -5.67 -36.77
N LYS A 217 9.37 -6.22 -37.35
CA LYS A 217 10.70 -5.60 -37.35
C LYS A 217 11.26 -5.29 -35.94
N LEU A 218 10.69 -5.89 -34.90
CA LEU A 218 11.16 -5.88 -33.52
C LEU A 218 11.68 -7.28 -33.15
N TYR A 219 12.08 -7.49 -31.93
CA TYR A 219 12.44 -8.80 -31.42
C TYR A 219 11.23 -9.72 -31.27
N GLU A 220 11.47 -11.03 -31.27
CA GLU A 220 10.46 -12.05 -30.98
C GLU A 220 9.85 -11.86 -29.58
N LYS A 221 8.62 -12.37 -29.38
CA LYS A 221 7.82 -12.16 -28.17
C LYS A 221 8.53 -12.54 -26.85
N ASP A 222 9.35 -13.60 -26.89
CA ASP A 222 10.03 -14.12 -25.68
C ASP A 222 11.36 -13.40 -25.40
N CYS A 223 11.74 -12.43 -26.21
CA CYS A 223 12.93 -11.62 -25.99
C CYS A 223 12.72 -10.67 -24.81
N GLN A 224 13.67 -10.64 -23.90
CA GLN A 224 13.69 -9.71 -22.78
C GLN A 224 15.03 -8.99 -22.69
N PHE A 225 15.02 -7.80 -22.12
CA PHE A 225 16.21 -7.06 -21.78
C PHE A 225 16.65 -7.44 -20.36
N TYR A 226 17.87 -7.93 -20.24
CA TYR A 226 18.50 -8.26 -18.96
C TYR A 226 19.56 -7.22 -18.65
N PRO A 227 19.35 -6.34 -17.67
CA PRO A 227 20.34 -5.34 -17.31
C PRO A 227 21.57 -5.97 -16.64
N ASP A 228 22.72 -5.36 -16.86
CA ASP A 228 23.95 -5.73 -16.18
C ASP A 228 23.84 -5.41 -14.69
N LYS A 229 24.19 -6.37 -13.82
CA LYS A 229 24.13 -6.14 -12.36
C LYS A 229 25.17 -5.12 -11.89
N VAL A 230 26.32 -5.05 -12.55
CA VAL A 230 27.41 -4.13 -12.22
C VAL A 230 27.49 -3.04 -13.28
N GLN A 231 27.05 -1.86 -12.92
CA GLN A 231 27.05 -0.69 -13.79
C GLN A 231 27.04 0.60 -12.95
N THR A 232 27.16 1.76 -13.62
CA THR A 232 27.27 3.07 -12.95
C THR A 232 26.04 3.95 -13.13
N GLU A 233 25.04 3.50 -13.90
CA GLU A 233 23.81 4.24 -14.13
C GLU A 233 23.04 4.39 -12.82
N LYS A 234 22.51 5.62 -12.57
CA LYS A 234 21.86 5.96 -11.31
C LYS A 234 20.33 5.95 -11.36
N ALA A 235 19.75 6.03 -12.54
CA ALA A 235 18.29 6.02 -12.76
C ALA A 235 17.88 4.83 -13.64
N SER A 236 16.75 4.24 -13.45
CA SER A 236 15.59 4.68 -12.70
C SER A 236 15.18 3.68 -11.63
N ILE A 237 14.72 4.21 -10.50
CA ILE A 237 14.06 3.42 -9.46
C ILE A 237 12.78 2.76 -10.02
N MET A 238 12.03 3.44 -10.91
CA MET A 238 10.80 2.90 -11.52
C MET A 238 11.03 1.95 -12.69
N PHE A 239 12.30 1.59 -12.96
CA PHE A 239 12.65 0.55 -13.93
C PHE A 239 13.37 -0.62 -13.27
N MET A 240 14.45 -0.37 -12.53
CA MET A 240 15.30 -1.46 -12.00
C MET A 240 15.97 -1.05 -10.67
N GLN A 241 15.18 -0.93 -9.62
CA GLN A 241 15.60 -0.61 -8.26
C GLN A 241 16.57 -1.65 -7.65
N SER A 242 16.61 -2.87 -8.22
CA SER A 242 17.49 -3.96 -7.75
C SER A 242 18.97 -3.74 -8.07
N ILE A 243 19.29 -2.86 -9.01
CA ILE A 243 20.69 -2.53 -9.38
C ILE A 243 21.28 -1.61 -8.32
N ASP A 244 22.45 -1.95 -7.77
CA ASP A 244 23.04 -1.21 -6.66
C ASP A 244 23.32 0.25 -6.93
N SER A 245 23.73 0.60 -8.16
CA SER A 245 23.98 1.97 -8.57
C SER A 245 22.71 2.81 -8.75
N VAL A 246 21.53 2.17 -8.93
CA VAL A 246 20.27 2.88 -9.13
C VAL A 246 19.78 3.44 -7.80
N VAL A 247 19.81 4.76 -7.68
CA VAL A 247 19.47 5.52 -6.46
C VAL A 247 18.65 6.77 -6.76
N GLU A 248 18.24 6.98 -8.00
CA GLU A 248 17.54 8.17 -8.47
C GLU A 248 16.31 7.79 -9.31
N PHE A 249 15.31 8.65 -9.31
CA PHE A 249 14.22 8.63 -10.30
C PHE A 249 14.71 9.24 -11.62
N CYS A 250 14.14 8.83 -12.76
CA CYS A 250 14.43 9.51 -14.02
C CYS A 250 13.98 10.96 -13.97
N ASN A 251 14.85 11.87 -14.37
CA ASN A 251 14.61 13.31 -14.43
C ASN A 251 14.65 13.80 -15.89
N GLU A 252 14.52 15.12 -16.10
CA GLU A 252 14.45 15.70 -17.45
C GLU A 252 15.71 15.45 -18.30
N GLU A 253 16.87 15.23 -17.67
CA GLU A 253 18.17 15.06 -18.37
C GLU A 253 18.34 13.63 -18.91
N ASN A 254 17.84 12.61 -18.17
CA ASN A 254 18.02 11.19 -18.50
C ASN A 254 16.73 10.48 -18.92
N HIS A 255 15.60 11.21 -18.99
CA HIS A 255 14.30 10.67 -19.33
C HIS A 255 14.22 10.20 -20.78
N ASN A 256 13.81 8.94 -20.96
CA ASN A 256 13.60 8.32 -22.28
C ASN A 256 12.17 8.60 -22.80
N LYS A 257 11.97 9.75 -23.44
CA LYS A 257 10.66 10.17 -23.98
C LYS A 257 10.17 9.33 -25.16
N GLU A 258 11.05 8.59 -25.82
CA GLU A 258 10.65 7.73 -26.97
C GLU A 258 10.10 6.37 -26.55
N ALA A 259 10.42 5.91 -25.34
CA ALA A 259 10.00 4.61 -24.84
C ALA A 259 8.48 4.56 -24.65
N PRO A 260 7.79 3.52 -25.09
CA PRO A 260 6.38 3.32 -24.80
C PRO A 260 6.15 2.78 -23.39
N SER A 261 6.83 3.36 -22.39
CA SER A 261 6.66 3.01 -20.97
C SER A 261 5.29 3.42 -20.44
N LEU A 262 4.84 2.80 -19.34
CA LEU A 262 3.59 3.20 -18.70
C LEU A 262 3.66 4.64 -18.19
N GLN A 263 4.80 5.06 -17.65
CA GLN A 263 5.04 6.44 -17.23
C GLN A 263 4.79 7.43 -18.37
N ASN A 264 5.40 7.20 -19.55
CA ASN A 264 5.20 8.08 -20.70
C ASN A 264 3.76 8.14 -21.17
N LEU A 265 3.11 6.97 -21.25
CA LEU A 265 1.74 6.85 -21.75
C LEU A 265 0.71 7.48 -20.80
N LYS A 266 0.91 7.35 -19.50
CA LYS A 266 -0.02 7.83 -18.48
C LYS A 266 0.25 9.25 -18.00
N CYS A 267 1.51 9.68 -18.03
CA CYS A 267 1.95 10.97 -17.46
C CYS A 267 2.29 12.02 -18.53
N ASN A 268 1.79 11.90 -19.76
CA ASN A 268 2.02 12.87 -20.85
C ASN A 268 3.51 13.12 -21.10
N TYR A 269 4.30 12.05 -21.16
CA TYR A 269 5.76 12.08 -21.37
C TYR A 269 6.57 12.89 -20.34
N ARG A 270 6.00 13.13 -19.14
CA ARG A 270 6.75 13.69 -18.02
C ARG A 270 7.60 12.59 -17.38
N SER A 271 8.81 12.95 -16.95
CA SER A 271 9.66 12.06 -16.16
C SER A 271 9.01 11.74 -14.80
N THR A 272 9.41 10.66 -14.16
CA THR A 272 8.96 10.33 -12.80
C THR A 272 9.32 11.42 -11.82
N TRP A 273 10.52 12.02 -11.96
CA TRP A 273 10.97 13.10 -11.10
C TRP A 273 10.19 14.41 -11.29
N GLU A 274 9.79 14.77 -12.54
CA GLU A 274 8.88 15.91 -12.76
C GLU A 274 7.58 15.74 -11.98
N VAL A 275 6.94 14.58 -12.07
CA VAL A 275 5.68 14.31 -11.36
C VAL A 275 5.86 14.41 -9.85
N ILE A 276 6.94 13.82 -9.31
CA ILE A 276 7.25 13.87 -7.87
C ILE A 276 7.49 15.31 -7.40
N ARG A 277 8.23 16.11 -8.15
CA ARG A 277 8.51 17.52 -7.81
C ARG A 277 7.29 18.41 -7.85
N GLU A 278 6.30 18.09 -8.68
CA GLU A 278 5.03 18.81 -8.74
C GLU A 278 4.06 18.44 -7.60
N SER A 279 4.36 17.39 -6.84
CA SER A 279 3.50 16.93 -5.73
C SER A 279 3.41 17.95 -4.60
N GLU A 280 2.33 17.87 -3.82
CA GLU A 280 2.16 18.70 -2.62
C GLU A 280 3.25 18.44 -1.57
N ASP A 281 3.80 17.23 -1.52
CA ASP A 281 4.89 16.88 -0.62
C ASP A 281 6.13 17.75 -0.90
N PHE A 282 6.44 17.94 -2.18
CA PHE A 282 7.61 18.70 -2.60
C PHE A 282 7.47 20.22 -2.39
N LYS A 283 6.28 20.77 -2.62
CA LYS A 283 6.00 22.21 -2.50
C LYS A 283 6.27 22.75 -1.09
N ASN A 284 6.10 21.91 -0.08
CA ASN A 284 6.16 22.31 1.33
C ASN A 284 7.42 21.83 2.05
N THR A 285 8.43 21.36 1.33
CA THR A 285 9.64 20.80 1.91
C THR A 285 10.92 21.35 1.27
N THR A 286 11.97 21.41 2.06
CA THR A 286 13.33 21.74 1.61
C THR A 286 14.28 20.59 1.97
N PRO A 287 15.42 20.43 1.25
CA PRO A 287 16.41 19.44 1.63
C PRO A 287 16.90 19.61 3.06
N MET A 288 17.10 18.51 3.76
CA MET A 288 17.65 18.52 5.11
C MET A 288 19.18 18.58 5.05
N GLU A 289 19.78 19.29 6.01
CA GLU A 289 21.23 19.38 6.12
C GLU A 289 21.84 18.11 6.74
N THR A 290 21.10 17.48 7.65
CA THR A 290 21.54 16.30 8.38
C THR A 290 20.67 15.08 8.02
N PRO A 291 21.23 13.85 8.04
CA PRO A 291 20.45 12.64 7.87
C PRO A 291 19.33 12.54 8.92
N PRO A 292 18.16 12.00 8.55
CA PRO A 292 17.06 11.82 9.49
C PRO A 292 17.38 10.74 10.53
N PRO A 293 16.70 10.77 11.70
CA PRO A 293 16.76 9.66 12.64
C PRO A 293 16.13 8.39 12.03
N PRO A 294 16.49 7.20 12.53
CA PRO A 294 15.84 5.96 12.11
C PRO A 294 14.33 6.00 12.42
N PRO A 295 13.52 5.29 11.63
CA PRO A 295 12.10 5.16 11.88
C PRO A 295 11.78 4.60 13.26
N THR A 296 10.66 5.05 13.84
CA THR A 296 10.11 4.48 15.07
C THR A 296 8.94 3.55 14.76
N PHE A 297 8.82 2.46 15.51
CA PHE A 297 7.83 1.43 15.25
C PHE A 297 6.88 1.24 16.44
N SER A 298 5.61 0.97 16.14
CA SER A 298 4.61 0.54 17.10
C SER A 298 4.00 -0.77 16.64
N LEU A 299 4.08 -1.81 17.47
CA LEU A 299 3.39 -3.07 17.21
C LEU A 299 1.98 -2.95 17.79
N LEU A 300 0.98 -3.02 16.92
CA LEU A 300 -0.42 -2.85 17.28
C LEU A 300 -1.17 -4.15 17.00
N ARG A 301 -1.91 -4.67 17.97
CA ARG A 301 -2.73 -5.86 17.79
C ARG A 301 -4.19 -5.53 18.00
N ILE A 302 -4.99 -5.85 16.98
CA ILE A 302 -6.45 -5.78 17.08
C ILE A 302 -6.88 -6.92 17.99
N SER A 303 -7.13 -6.63 19.26
CA SER A 303 -7.74 -7.60 20.17
C SER A 303 -9.25 -7.54 20.03
N LYS A 304 -9.91 -8.70 20.09
CA LYS A 304 -11.38 -8.79 20.15
C LYS A 304 -11.89 -7.94 21.30
N ARG A 305 -12.80 -7.02 21.01
CA ARG A 305 -13.35 -6.15 22.04
C ARG A 305 -14.33 -6.93 22.90
N ILE A 306 -14.25 -6.71 24.22
CA ILE A 306 -15.30 -7.09 25.13
C ILE A 306 -15.99 -5.82 25.58
N VAL A 307 -17.24 -5.65 25.19
CA VAL A 307 -18.03 -4.44 25.39
C VAL A 307 -19.21 -4.76 26.29
N CYS A 308 -19.43 -3.95 27.32
CA CYS A 308 -20.68 -3.96 28.08
C CYS A 308 -21.41 -2.64 27.85
N LEU A 309 -22.56 -2.69 27.20
CA LEU A 309 -23.44 -1.53 27.05
C LEU A 309 -24.24 -1.36 28.35
N VAL A 310 -24.02 -0.26 29.06
CA VAL A 310 -24.77 0.08 30.28
C VAL A 310 -25.74 1.21 29.93
N LEU A 311 -27.03 0.88 29.82
CA LEU A 311 -28.05 1.77 29.25
C LEU A 311 -29.02 2.22 30.36
N ASP A 312 -29.13 3.54 30.50
CA ASP A 312 -30.06 4.18 31.45
C ASP A 312 -31.49 4.14 30.89
N LYS A 313 -32.43 3.57 31.63
CA LYS A 313 -33.87 3.60 31.34
C LYS A 313 -34.69 4.27 32.44
N SER A 314 -34.04 5.07 33.30
CA SER A 314 -34.71 5.80 34.37
C SER A 314 -35.76 6.78 33.82
N GLY A 315 -36.68 7.21 34.70
CA GLY A 315 -37.78 8.11 34.31
C GLY A 315 -37.34 9.42 33.66
N SER A 316 -36.14 9.92 33.96
CA SER A 316 -35.57 11.11 33.33
C SER A 316 -35.23 10.93 31.86
N MET A 317 -35.08 9.69 31.39
CA MET A 317 -34.82 9.38 30.00
C MET A 317 -36.03 9.55 29.08
N SER A 318 -37.24 9.67 29.64
CA SER A 318 -38.45 10.00 28.86
C SER A 318 -38.50 11.48 28.43
N LEU A 319 -37.68 12.35 29.06
CA LEU A 319 -37.61 13.77 28.71
C LEU A 319 -36.78 13.99 27.44
N ASP A 320 -37.18 14.97 26.62
CA ASP A 320 -36.39 15.45 25.48
C ASP A 320 -35.96 14.35 24.47
N ASN A 321 -36.72 13.26 24.36
CA ASN A 321 -36.39 12.12 23.49
C ASN A 321 -35.02 11.45 23.82
N ARG A 322 -34.54 11.54 25.07
CA ARG A 322 -33.22 11.01 25.47
C ARG A 322 -33.11 9.51 25.24
N LEU A 323 -34.14 8.73 25.61
CA LEU A 323 -34.17 7.29 25.41
C LEU A 323 -34.07 6.92 23.92
N ILE A 324 -34.80 7.64 23.06
CA ILE A 324 -34.75 7.43 21.60
C ILE A 324 -33.35 7.70 21.05
N ARG A 325 -32.72 8.82 21.46
CA ARG A 325 -31.37 9.18 21.03
C ARG A 325 -30.32 8.16 21.52
N MET A 326 -30.46 7.68 22.74
CA MET A 326 -29.56 6.65 23.28
C MET A 326 -29.70 5.35 22.46
N ASN A 327 -30.93 4.90 22.17
CA ASN A 327 -31.16 3.71 21.36
C ASN A 327 -30.61 3.87 19.94
N GLN A 328 -30.76 5.03 19.31
CA GLN A 328 -30.15 5.31 18.00
C GLN A 328 -28.62 5.22 18.06
N ALA A 329 -28.00 5.81 19.09
CA ALA A 329 -26.56 5.74 19.29
C ALA A 329 -26.07 4.30 19.54
N ALA A 330 -26.78 3.53 20.38
CA ALA A 330 -26.47 2.13 20.63
C ALA A 330 -26.63 1.26 19.36
N THR A 331 -27.68 1.49 18.58
CA THR A 331 -27.88 0.84 17.26
C THR A 331 -26.72 1.14 16.33
N LEU A 332 -26.34 2.40 16.17
CA LEU A 332 -25.22 2.82 15.33
C LEU A 332 -23.91 2.16 15.80
N PHE A 333 -23.67 2.15 17.11
CA PHE A 333 -22.51 1.51 17.71
C PHE A 333 -22.44 0.01 17.38
N LEU A 334 -23.55 -0.72 17.56
CA LEU A 334 -23.63 -2.15 17.27
C LEU A 334 -23.44 -2.47 15.78
N LEU A 335 -24.00 -1.64 14.89
CA LEU A 335 -23.96 -1.90 13.45
C LEU A 335 -22.66 -1.46 12.77
N GLN A 336 -22.03 -0.37 13.23
CA GLN A 336 -20.94 0.27 12.50
C GLN A 336 -19.60 0.27 13.24
N ILE A 337 -19.60 0.15 14.57
CA ILE A 337 -18.39 0.32 15.38
C ILE A 337 -17.89 -1.01 15.96
N VAL A 338 -18.80 -1.89 16.35
CA VAL A 338 -18.44 -3.21 16.89
C VAL A 338 -18.07 -4.15 15.75
N GLU A 339 -16.84 -4.64 15.78
CA GLU A 339 -16.29 -5.54 14.76
C GLU A 339 -16.77 -6.99 14.99
N ASN A 340 -16.79 -7.78 13.92
CA ASN A 340 -17.02 -9.21 14.04
C ASN A 340 -15.90 -9.85 14.88
N GLY A 341 -16.26 -10.83 15.72
CA GLY A 341 -15.36 -11.44 16.71
C GLY A 341 -15.42 -10.80 18.09
N SER A 342 -15.90 -9.55 18.23
CA SER A 342 -16.09 -8.88 19.53
C SER A 342 -17.18 -9.53 20.35
N TRP A 343 -17.08 -9.41 21.67
CA TRP A 343 -18.10 -9.84 22.62
C TRP A 343 -18.87 -8.64 23.13
N VAL A 344 -20.19 -8.69 23.13
CA VAL A 344 -21.05 -7.61 23.59
C VAL A 344 -22.08 -8.14 24.58
N GLY A 345 -22.13 -7.52 25.75
CA GLY A 345 -23.19 -7.70 26.73
C GLY A 345 -23.97 -6.40 26.94
N MET A 346 -25.14 -6.51 27.58
CA MET A 346 -26.01 -5.36 27.83
C MET A 346 -26.60 -5.37 29.23
N VAL A 347 -26.51 -4.25 29.92
CA VAL A 347 -27.12 -4.00 31.20
C VAL A 347 -28.05 -2.80 31.09
N HIS A 348 -29.27 -2.91 31.56
CA HIS A 348 -30.17 -1.77 31.76
C HIS A 348 -30.18 -1.39 33.23
N PHE A 349 -30.27 -0.11 33.52
CA PHE A 349 -30.45 0.35 34.88
C PHE A 349 -31.50 1.47 34.96
N ASP A 350 -32.15 1.49 36.11
CA ASP A 350 -33.00 2.58 36.63
C ASP A 350 -32.72 2.74 38.12
N SER A 351 -33.63 2.35 39.01
CA SER A 351 -33.39 2.19 40.44
C SER A 351 -32.63 0.90 40.76
N THR A 352 -32.61 -0.06 39.80
CA THR A 352 -31.91 -1.35 39.87
C THR A 352 -31.21 -1.63 38.54
N ALA A 353 -30.16 -2.47 38.55
CA ALA A 353 -29.47 -2.89 37.36
C ALA A 353 -29.91 -4.33 36.99
N VAL A 354 -30.17 -4.54 35.71
CA VAL A 354 -30.61 -5.86 35.17
C VAL A 354 -29.79 -6.18 33.93
N ILE A 355 -29.18 -7.38 33.89
CA ILE A 355 -28.53 -7.91 32.70
C ILE A 355 -29.63 -8.22 31.68
N LYS A 356 -29.55 -7.61 30.51
CA LYS A 356 -30.46 -7.82 29.36
C LYS A 356 -29.91 -8.77 28.33
N SER A 357 -28.59 -8.78 28.18
CA SER A 357 -27.87 -9.74 27.38
C SER A 357 -26.57 -10.10 28.09
N GLU A 358 -26.34 -11.39 28.25
CA GLU A 358 -25.01 -11.91 28.54
C GLU A 358 -24.05 -11.55 27.39
N LEU A 359 -22.75 -11.76 27.56
CA LEU A 359 -21.77 -11.58 26.51
C LEU A 359 -22.06 -12.51 25.33
N ILE A 360 -22.40 -11.93 24.19
CA ILE A 360 -22.63 -12.63 22.92
C ILE A 360 -21.48 -12.26 21.98
N GLN A 361 -20.86 -13.26 21.35
CA GLN A 361 -19.85 -13.02 20.32
C GLN A 361 -20.54 -12.61 19.01
N ILE A 362 -20.19 -11.47 18.48
CA ILE A 362 -20.65 -10.99 17.17
C ILE A 362 -19.94 -11.78 16.07
N ARG A 363 -20.63 -12.72 15.44
CA ARG A 363 -20.12 -13.49 14.31
C ARG A 363 -20.61 -12.90 12.99
N ASP A 364 -21.88 -12.50 12.97
CA ASP A 364 -22.55 -11.87 11.84
C ASP A 364 -23.64 -10.89 12.32
N ASP A 365 -24.54 -10.48 11.41
CA ASP A 365 -25.58 -9.51 11.73
C ASP A 365 -26.72 -10.11 12.59
N SER A 366 -26.85 -11.42 12.71
CA SER A 366 -27.90 -12.06 13.51
C SER A 366 -27.73 -11.82 15.02
N GLU A 367 -26.49 -11.82 15.50
CA GLU A 367 -26.19 -11.48 16.89
C GLU A 367 -26.41 -9.97 17.14
N ARG A 368 -26.10 -9.12 16.15
CA ARG A 368 -26.39 -7.68 16.23
C ARG A 368 -27.88 -7.42 16.35
N ASP A 369 -28.69 -8.09 15.52
CA ASP A 369 -30.15 -8.01 15.58
C ASP A 369 -30.70 -8.47 16.94
N THR A 370 -30.10 -9.51 17.51
CA THR A 370 -30.46 -10.02 18.85
C THR A 370 -30.19 -8.97 19.92
N LEU A 371 -29.04 -8.30 19.87
CA LEU A 371 -28.70 -7.23 20.79
C LEU A 371 -29.59 -5.99 20.59
N MET A 372 -29.90 -5.61 19.36
CA MET A 372 -30.78 -4.47 19.08
C MET A 372 -32.20 -4.67 19.60
N LYS A 373 -32.73 -5.91 19.57
CA LYS A 373 -34.04 -6.23 20.16
C LYS A 373 -34.07 -6.07 21.69
N ASN A 374 -32.91 -6.08 22.32
CA ASN A 374 -32.75 -5.93 23.78
C ASN A 374 -32.53 -4.46 24.21
N LEU A 375 -32.53 -3.50 23.28
CA LEU A 375 -32.45 -2.08 23.62
C LEU A 375 -33.70 -1.63 24.41
N PRO A 376 -33.60 -0.69 25.36
CA PRO A 376 -34.70 -0.28 26.22
C PRO A 376 -35.80 0.53 25.47
#